data_c8dcfca44445948977d88f8c0afdd6f0
#
_entry.id   c8dcfca44445948977d88f8c0afdd6f0
#
_cell.length_a   1.000
_cell.length_b   1.000
_cell.length_c   1.000
_cell.angle_alpha   90.00
_cell.angle_beta   90.00
_cell.angle_gamma   90.00
#
_symmetry.space_group_name_H-M   'P 1'
#
loop_
_entity.id
_entity.type
_entity.pdbx_description
1 polymer ?
#
loop_
_entity_poly.entity_id
_entity_poly.type
_entity_poly.pdbx_seq_one_letter_code
_entity_poly.pdbx_strand_id
1 'polypeptide(L)'
;RLWPALLVFLAALAALELLWPVLRQSGTVPVNDGVGTIYIVPDPALPANTLDSGDFTRQGDAVLYTGSRYTASQGVDVSEWQREIRWQEVADGGIDFAVIRCGYRRYVSGSLEQDTFFEENYSAAGTAGLRRGVYFFSQAVSVAEAQEEAAFVLQMLAGRPLELPIFYDWETVTAEEGRANGLDGKT
;
A
#
# COMPACT_ATOMS: atom_id res chain seq x y z
N ARG A 1 -10.92 54.98 -24.31
CA ARG A 1 -11.04 53.83 -25.28
C ARG A 1 -10.21 52.59 -24.85
N LEU A 2 -9.88 52.45 -23.57
CA LEU A 2 -9.11 51.27 -23.05
C LEU A 2 -10.01 50.17 -22.41
N TRP A 3 -11.29 50.46 -22.17
CA TRP A 3 -12.24 49.57 -21.52
C TRP A 3 -12.52 48.23 -22.22
N PRO A 4 -12.71 48.17 -23.56
CA PRO A 4 -12.97 46.90 -24.24
C PRO A 4 -11.75 45.97 -24.19
N ALA A 5 -10.51 46.51 -24.24
CA ALA A 5 -9.31 45.70 -24.15
C ALA A 5 -9.12 45.12 -22.75
N LEU A 6 -9.49 45.87 -21.69
CA LEU A 6 -9.42 45.42 -20.31
C LEU A 6 -10.45 44.32 -20.04
N LEU A 7 -11.68 44.43 -20.59
CA LEU A 7 -12.70 43.40 -20.43
C LEU A 7 -12.34 42.10 -21.16
N VAL A 8 -11.71 42.17 -22.34
CA VAL A 8 -11.21 41.00 -23.07
C VAL A 8 -10.09 40.34 -22.31
N PHE A 9 -9.16 41.09 -21.68
CA PHE A 9 -8.09 40.58 -20.90
C PHE A 9 -8.57 39.88 -19.59
N LEU A 10 -9.56 40.50 -18.90
CA LEU A 10 -10.16 39.88 -17.72
C LEU A 10 -10.95 38.62 -18.05
N ALA A 11 -11.67 38.60 -19.20
CA ALA A 11 -12.37 37.41 -19.67
C ALA A 11 -11.40 36.28 -20.04
N ALA A 12 -10.25 36.62 -20.63
CA ALA A 12 -9.21 35.65 -20.96
C ALA A 12 -8.54 35.07 -19.68
N LEU A 13 -8.30 35.90 -18.67
CA LEU A 13 -7.78 35.45 -17.38
C LEU A 13 -8.79 34.52 -16.68
N ALA A 14 -10.08 34.88 -16.64
CA ALA A 14 -11.12 34.06 -16.05
C ALA A 14 -11.27 32.72 -16.79
N ALA A 15 -11.17 32.73 -18.14
CA ALA A 15 -11.17 31.51 -18.93
C ALA A 15 -9.92 30.64 -18.66
N LEU A 16 -8.77 31.25 -18.44
CA LEU A 16 -7.54 30.55 -18.09
C LEU A 16 -7.64 29.89 -16.70
N GLU A 17 -8.23 30.59 -15.72
CA GLU A 17 -8.47 30.04 -14.38
C GLU A 17 -9.48 28.88 -14.41
N LEU A 18 -10.50 28.95 -15.25
CA LEU A 18 -11.46 27.86 -15.45
C LEU A 18 -10.89 26.65 -16.22
N LEU A 19 -9.98 26.91 -17.16
CA LEU A 19 -9.33 25.87 -17.95
C LEU A 19 -8.07 25.29 -17.28
N TRP A 20 -7.48 26.01 -16.34
CA TRP A 20 -6.25 25.61 -15.66
C TRP A 20 -6.35 24.25 -14.92
N PRO A 21 -7.43 23.93 -14.20
CA PRO A 21 -7.62 22.62 -13.62
C PRO A 21 -7.71 21.50 -14.66
N VAL A 22 -8.39 21.77 -15.80
CA VAL A 22 -8.55 20.82 -16.90
C VAL A 22 -7.22 20.61 -17.65
N LEU A 23 -6.45 21.66 -17.85
CA LEU A 23 -5.13 21.60 -18.50
C LEU A 23 -4.07 20.92 -17.60
N ARG A 24 -4.18 21.07 -16.28
CA ARG A 24 -3.32 20.35 -15.32
C ARG A 24 -3.64 18.86 -15.24
N GLN A 25 -4.86 18.46 -15.55
CA GLN A 25 -5.27 17.05 -15.53
C GLN A 25 -5.01 16.32 -16.86
N SER A 26 -4.58 17.06 -17.91
CA SER A 26 -4.21 16.43 -19.17
C SER A 26 -2.96 15.55 -18.97
N GLY A 27 -3.15 14.24 -19.12
CA GLY A 27 -2.10 13.24 -18.89
C GLY A 27 -2.12 12.56 -17.53
N THR A 28 -3.06 12.91 -16.64
CA THR A 28 -3.27 12.19 -15.39
C THR A 28 -4.40 11.18 -15.52
N VAL A 29 -4.33 10.10 -14.73
CA VAL A 29 -5.42 9.14 -14.57
C VAL A 29 -5.94 9.16 -13.14
N PRO A 30 -7.27 9.06 -12.93
CA PRO A 30 -7.83 8.95 -11.59
C PRO A 30 -7.54 7.56 -11.02
N VAL A 31 -7.07 7.52 -9.78
CA VAL A 31 -6.85 6.29 -9.01
C VAL A 31 -7.57 6.44 -7.69
N ASN A 32 -8.35 5.42 -7.31
CA ASN A 32 -8.92 5.34 -5.98
C ASN A 32 -7.94 4.59 -5.07
N ASP A 33 -7.44 5.25 -4.03
CA ASP A 33 -6.49 4.72 -3.05
C ASP A 33 -7.17 4.09 -1.81
N GLY A 34 -8.50 3.96 -1.84
CA GLY A 34 -9.29 3.45 -0.72
C GLY A 34 -9.81 4.57 0.21
N VAL A 35 -9.18 5.74 0.21
CA VAL A 35 -9.58 6.92 0.99
C VAL A 35 -10.29 7.94 0.10
N GLY A 36 -9.86 8.04 -1.16
CA GLY A 36 -10.42 8.99 -2.11
C GLY A 36 -9.94 8.77 -3.53
N THR A 37 -10.21 9.74 -4.39
CA THR A 37 -9.70 9.73 -5.76
C THR A 37 -8.52 10.70 -5.87
N ILE A 38 -7.36 10.17 -6.19
CA ILE A 38 -6.15 10.93 -6.53
C ILE A 38 -5.91 10.90 -8.03
N TYR A 39 -5.16 11.86 -8.54
CA TYR A 39 -4.79 11.93 -9.95
C TYR A 39 -3.29 11.76 -10.08
N ILE A 40 -2.87 10.69 -10.75
CA ILE A 40 -1.46 10.38 -10.97
C ILE A 40 -1.08 10.55 -12.44
N VAL A 41 0.17 10.94 -12.69
CA VAL A 41 0.75 10.90 -14.03
C VAL A 41 1.33 9.50 -14.23
N PRO A 42 0.81 8.70 -15.18
CA PRO A 42 1.36 7.37 -15.44
C PRO A 42 2.83 7.49 -15.90
N ASP A 43 3.69 6.67 -15.35
CA ASP A 43 5.05 6.54 -15.85
C ASP A 43 5.05 5.68 -17.12
N PRO A 44 5.42 6.23 -18.30
CA PRO A 44 5.41 5.48 -19.55
C PRO A 44 6.44 4.33 -19.59
N ALA A 45 7.40 4.30 -18.67
CA ALA A 45 8.34 3.19 -18.54
C ALA A 45 7.75 1.98 -17.83
N LEU A 46 6.63 2.14 -17.11
CA LEU A 46 5.93 1.04 -16.44
C LEU A 46 4.92 0.40 -17.39
N PRO A 47 4.89 -0.95 -17.49
CA PRO A 47 3.88 -1.63 -18.28
C PRO A 47 2.48 -1.36 -17.71
N ALA A 48 1.52 -1.14 -18.59
CA ALA A 48 0.12 -0.98 -18.17
C ALA A 48 -0.40 -2.25 -17.51
N ASN A 49 -1.30 -2.10 -16.53
CA ASN A 49 -2.04 -3.20 -15.97
C ASN A 49 -2.86 -3.90 -17.07
N THR A 50 -2.74 -5.22 -17.14
CA THR A 50 -3.43 -6.06 -18.13
C THR A 50 -4.65 -6.79 -17.57
N LEU A 51 -5.02 -6.52 -16.31
CA LEU A 51 -6.22 -7.08 -15.70
C LEU A 51 -7.45 -6.32 -16.20
N ASP A 52 -8.48 -7.06 -16.57
CA ASP A 52 -9.78 -6.49 -16.92
C ASP A 52 -10.65 -6.43 -15.66
N SER A 53 -11.24 -5.27 -15.38
CA SER A 53 -12.12 -5.10 -14.23
C SER A 53 -13.36 -5.99 -14.31
N GLY A 54 -13.80 -6.36 -15.52
CA GLY A 54 -14.90 -7.32 -15.76
C GLY A 54 -14.60 -8.75 -15.31
N ASP A 55 -13.31 -9.08 -15.12
CA ASP A 55 -12.87 -10.37 -14.60
C ASP A 55 -13.00 -10.50 -13.07
N PHE A 56 -13.48 -9.45 -12.39
CA PHE A 56 -13.63 -9.45 -10.94
C PHE A 56 -15.08 -9.33 -10.53
N THR A 57 -15.49 -10.15 -9.59
CA THR A 57 -16.85 -10.16 -9.02
C THR A 57 -16.79 -10.04 -7.51
N ARG A 58 -17.60 -9.14 -6.95
CA ARG A 58 -17.74 -9.02 -5.51
C ARG A 58 -18.79 -10.02 -5.00
N GLN A 59 -18.42 -10.82 -4.00
CA GLN A 59 -19.31 -11.72 -3.31
C GLN A 59 -19.21 -11.48 -1.80
N GLY A 60 -20.16 -10.77 -1.22
CA GLY A 60 -20.06 -10.28 0.14
C GLY A 60 -18.90 -9.31 0.28
N ASP A 61 -17.98 -9.58 1.20
CA ASP A 61 -16.76 -8.79 1.43
C ASP A 61 -15.58 -9.27 0.57
N ALA A 62 -15.70 -10.42 -0.09
CA ALA A 62 -14.65 -10.94 -0.96
C ALA A 62 -14.75 -10.40 -2.38
N VAL A 63 -13.59 -10.24 -3.03
CA VAL A 63 -13.45 -9.96 -4.46
C VAL A 63 -12.86 -11.19 -5.11
N LEU A 64 -13.62 -11.82 -6.00
CA LEU A 64 -13.23 -13.05 -6.69
C LEU A 64 -12.78 -12.72 -8.11
N TYR A 65 -11.69 -13.34 -8.55
CA TYR A 65 -11.29 -13.32 -9.95
C TYR A 65 -12.04 -14.44 -10.68
N THR A 66 -12.82 -14.09 -11.70
CA THR A 66 -13.64 -15.02 -12.51
C THR A 66 -13.14 -15.14 -13.94
N GLY A 67 -12.05 -14.44 -14.30
CA GLY A 67 -11.42 -14.54 -15.60
C GLY A 67 -10.72 -15.88 -15.83
N SER A 68 -10.40 -16.17 -17.08
CA SER A 68 -9.76 -17.44 -17.48
C SER A 68 -8.24 -17.34 -17.62
N ARG A 69 -7.67 -16.13 -17.53
CA ARG A 69 -6.26 -15.87 -17.84
C ARG A 69 -5.32 -16.17 -16.67
N TYR A 70 -5.82 -16.04 -15.44
CA TYR A 70 -5.05 -16.19 -14.22
C TYR A 70 -5.74 -17.11 -13.24
N THR A 71 -4.98 -17.66 -12.31
CA THR A 71 -5.50 -18.23 -11.06
C THR A 71 -5.32 -17.20 -9.96
N ALA A 72 -6.30 -17.07 -9.08
CA ALA A 72 -6.24 -16.16 -7.95
C ALA A 72 -6.23 -16.93 -6.63
N SER A 73 -5.55 -16.37 -5.64
CA SER A 73 -5.62 -16.79 -4.25
C SER A 73 -6.06 -15.61 -3.42
N GLN A 74 -6.81 -15.85 -2.36
CA GLN A 74 -7.21 -14.81 -1.42
C GLN A 74 -6.31 -14.82 -0.19
N GLY A 75 -5.95 -13.65 0.28
CA GLY A 75 -5.14 -13.48 1.47
C GLY A 75 -5.58 -12.32 2.31
N VAL A 76 -5.00 -12.25 3.49
CA VAL A 76 -5.15 -11.12 4.42
C VAL A 76 -3.78 -10.60 4.80
N ASP A 77 -3.67 -9.29 5.03
CA ASP A 77 -2.56 -8.71 5.77
C ASP A 77 -3.02 -8.36 7.19
N VAL A 78 -2.16 -8.60 8.15
CA VAL A 78 -2.50 -8.45 9.58
C VAL A 78 -1.33 -7.91 10.39
N SER A 79 -1.67 -7.24 11.48
CA SER A 79 -0.75 -6.71 12.47
C SER A 79 -1.35 -6.81 13.88
N GLU A 80 -0.72 -6.17 14.86
CA GLU A 80 -1.27 -6.05 16.21
C GLU A 80 -2.65 -5.37 16.26
N TRP A 81 -3.03 -4.62 15.23
CA TRP A 81 -4.32 -3.92 15.17
C TRP A 81 -5.51 -4.88 15.08
N GLN A 82 -5.33 -6.06 14.52
CA GLN A 82 -6.36 -7.10 14.47
C GLN A 82 -6.47 -7.88 15.80
N ARG A 83 -5.49 -7.74 16.71
CA ARG A 83 -5.44 -8.45 18.00
C ARG A 83 -5.51 -9.97 17.82
N GLU A 84 -6.23 -10.67 18.69
CA GLU A 84 -6.44 -12.12 18.60
C GLU A 84 -7.26 -12.47 17.36
N ILE A 85 -6.72 -13.39 16.54
CA ILE A 85 -7.33 -13.86 15.30
C ILE A 85 -7.63 -15.36 15.42
N ARG A 86 -8.85 -15.74 15.07
CA ARG A 86 -9.25 -17.15 15.00
C ARG A 86 -8.84 -17.74 13.66
N TRP A 87 -7.55 -18.06 13.53
CA TRP A 87 -6.93 -18.44 12.27
C TRP A 87 -7.58 -19.64 11.58
N GLN A 88 -8.13 -20.61 12.33
CA GLN A 88 -8.87 -21.72 11.72
C GLN A 88 -10.14 -21.22 11.00
N GLU A 89 -10.88 -20.28 11.59
CA GLU A 89 -12.04 -19.70 10.94
C GLU A 89 -11.68 -18.86 9.71
N VAL A 90 -10.53 -18.21 9.72
CA VAL A 90 -9.98 -17.49 8.56
C VAL A 90 -9.70 -18.46 7.42
N ALA A 91 -9.03 -19.58 7.70
CA ALA A 91 -8.76 -20.62 6.71
C ALA A 91 -10.04 -21.27 6.18
N ASP A 92 -10.98 -21.61 7.07
CA ASP A 92 -12.29 -22.21 6.73
C ASP A 92 -13.15 -21.23 5.88
N GLY A 93 -12.90 -19.92 6.01
CA GLY A 93 -13.50 -18.85 5.20
C GLY A 93 -12.94 -18.73 3.78
N GLY A 94 -11.99 -19.57 3.39
CA GLY A 94 -11.42 -19.61 2.04
C GLY A 94 -10.23 -18.69 1.82
N ILE A 95 -9.57 -18.27 2.90
CA ILE A 95 -8.31 -17.53 2.83
C ILE A 95 -7.15 -18.51 2.67
N ASP A 96 -6.27 -18.25 1.70
CA ASP A 96 -5.16 -19.14 1.32
C ASP A 96 -3.83 -18.74 1.96
N PHE A 97 -3.67 -17.45 2.34
CA PHE A 97 -2.42 -16.94 2.85
C PHE A 97 -2.61 -15.73 3.76
N ALA A 98 -1.59 -15.48 4.56
CA ALA A 98 -1.48 -14.28 5.39
C ALA A 98 -0.13 -13.59 5.19
N VAL A 99 -0.13 -12.26 5.09
CA VAL A 99 1.06 -11.42 5.18
C VAL A 99 1.04 -10.74 6.55
N ILE A 100 1.97 -11.12 7.42
CA ILE A 100 1.94 -10.79 8.85
C ILE A 100 2.97 -9.71 9.13
N ARG A 101 2.57 -8.59 9.75
CA ARG A 101 3.54 -7.59 10.18
C ARG A 101 4.51 -8.20 11.20
N CYS A 102 5.78 -8.25 10.84
CA CYS A 102 6.78 -8.75 11.75
C CYS A 102 7.31 -7.66 12.70
N GLY A 103 7.33 -6.41 12.23
CA GLY A 103 7.78 -5.28 13.03
C GLY A 103 7.62 -3.96 12.31
N TYR A 104 8.06 -2.91 12.93
CA TYR A 104 7.96 -1.55 12.43
C TYR A 104 9.04 -0.63 13.00
N ARG A 105 9.29 0.48 12.31
CA ARG A 105 10.09 1.59 12.84
C ARG A 105 9.16 2.67 13.41
N ARG A 106 9.39 3.05 14.66
CA ARG A 106 8.60 4.11 15.32
C ARG A 106 8.80 5.47 14.66
N TYR A 107 7.74 6.27 14.58
CA TYR A 107 7.77 7.59 13.97
C TYR A 107 8.73 8.55 14.69
N VAL A 108 8.60 8.71 15.99
CA VAL A 108 9.32 9.73 16.75
C VAL A 108 10.74 9.27 17.11
N SER A 109 10.87 8.09 17.70
CA SER A 109 12.17 7.60 18.19
C SER A 109 13.05 7.00 17.10
N GLY A 110 12.45 6.52 16.00
CA GLY A 110 13.16 5.75 14.99
C GLY A 110 13.61 4.36 15.46
N SER A 111 13.18 3.91 16.65
CA SER A 111 13.51 2.57 17.15
C SER A 111 12.78 1.49 16.38
N LEU A 112 13.43 0.34 16.22
CA LEU A 112 12.85 -0.86 15.64
C LEU A 112 12.08 -1.63 16.71
N GLU A 113 10.87 -2.05 16.40
CA GLU A 113 9.99 -2.77 17.30
C GLU A 113 9.43 -4.00 16.60
N GLN A 114 9.37 -5.11 17.33
CA GLN A 114 8.62 -6.28 16.88
C GLN A 114 7.12 -6.03 17.06
N ASP A 115 6.30 -6.48 16.10
CA ASP A 115 4.86 -6.47 16.27
C ASP A 115 4.45 -7.40 17.42
N THR A 116 3.61 -6.89 18.31
CA THR A 116 3.22 -7.57 19.54
C THR A 116 2.57 -8.93 19.31
N PHE A 117 1.84 -9.08 18.21
CA PHE A 117 1.15 -10.31 17.83
C PHE A 117 1.88 -11.15 16.79
N PHE A 118 3.10 -10.76 16.39
CA PHE A 118 3.83 -11.46 15.33
C PHE A 118 4.01 -12.95 15.61
N GLU A 119 4.50 -13.32 16.78
CA GLU A 119 4.80 -14.72 17.11
C GLU A 119 3.55 -15.59 17.11
N GLU A 120 2.46 -15.06 17.67
CA GLU A 120 1.17 -15.75 17.74
C GLU A 120 0.59 -15.90 16.33
N ASN A 121 0.51 -14.82 15.56
CA ASN A 121 -0.03 -14.84 14.21
C ASN A 121 0.78 -15.75 13.28
N TYR A 122 2.12 -15.67 13.34
CA TYR A 122 2.98 -16.52 12.53
C TYR A 122 2.77 -18.00 12.82
N SER A 123 2.70 -18.37 14.10
CA SER A 123 2.51 -19.76 14.52
C SER A 123 1.11 -20.27 14.21
N ALA A 124 0.07 -19.50 14.56
CA ALA A 124 -1.31 -19.92 14.44
C ALA A 124 -1.78 -19.95 12.98
N ALA A 125 -1.38 -19.01 12.13
CA ALA A 125 -1.65 -19.05 10.69
C ALA A 125 -1.04 -20.31 10.04
N GLY A 126 0.22 -20.63 10.39
CA GLY A 126 0.84 -21.85 9.90
C GLY A 126 0.14 -23.13 10.38
N THR A 127 -0.31 -23.16 11.63
CA THR A 127 -1.07 -24.28 12.19
C THR A 127 -2.42 -24.47 11.48
N ALA A 128 -3.05 -23.38 11.09
CA ALA A 128 -4.29 -23.39 10.29
C ALA A 128 -4.07 -23.75 8.80
N GLY A 129 -2.81 -23.98 8.37
CA GLY A 129 -2.47 -24.39 7.02
C GLY A 129 -2.35 -23.25 6.01
N LEU A 130 -2.36 -21.99 6.47
CA LEU A 130 -2.17 -20.83 5.61
C LEU A 130 -0.71 -20.67 5.19
N ARG A 131 -0.47 -20.28 3.94
CA ARG A 131 0.85 -19.83 3.47
C ARG A 131 1.18 -18.49 4.13
N ARG A 132 2.42 -18.30 4.57
CA ARG A 132 2.82 -17.11 5.32
C ARG A 132 3.84 -16.30 4.56
N GLY A 133 3.60 -15.00 4.49
CA GLY A 133 4.59 -13.97 4.22
C GLY A 133 4.68 -13.03 5.42
N VAL A 134 5.66 -12.18 5.41
CA VAL A 134 5.78 -11.14 6.42
C VAL A 134 5.98 -9.77 5.78
N TYR A 135 5.59 -8.71 6.48
CA TYR A 135 5.96 -7.36 6.10
C TYR A 135 6.58 -6.60 7.28
N PHE A 136 7.43 -5.65 6.95
CA PHE A 136 7.99 -4.71 7.89
C PHE A 136 7.52 -3.32 7.54
N PHE A 137 6.83 -2.64 8.47
CA PHE A 137 6.37 -1.28 8.27
C PHE A 137 7.53 -0.30 8.49
N SER A 138 8.03 0.22 7.39
CA SER A 138 9.23 1.05 7.34
C SER A 138 8.92 2.53 7.47
N GLN A 139 9.72 3.20 8.27
CA GLN A 139 9.83 4.66 8.31
C GLN A 139 11.31 5.08 8.18
N ALA A 140 12.08 4.32 7.41
CA ALA A 140 13.47 4.63 7.14
C ALA A 140 13.60 5.95 6.35
N VAL A 141 14.56 6.77 6.73
CA VAL A 141 14.89 8.04 6.08
C VAL A 141 16.27 8.01 5.42
N SER A 142 16.90 6.85 5.39
CA SER A 142 18.19 6.64 4.73
C SER A 142 18.40 5.18 4.38
N VAL A 143 19.32 4.92 3.46
CA VAL A 143 19.73 3.55 3.09
C VAL A 143 20.28 2.79 4.29
N ALA A 144 20.99 3.45 5.19
CA ALA A 144 21.51 2.82 6.41
C ALA A 144 20.37 2.32 7.31
N GLU A 145 19.33 3.12 7.52
CA GLU A 145 18.17 2.70 8.30
C GLU A 145 17.40 1.56 7.61
N ALA A 146 17.25 1.58 6.29
CA ALA A 146 16.64 0.48 5.56
C ALA A 146 17.44 -0.83 5.71
N GLN A 147 18.77 -0.75 5.75
CA GLN A 147 19.63 -1.91 6.02
C GLN A 147 19.49 -2.42 7.45
N GLU A 148 19.34 -1.53 8.44
CA GLU A 148 19.03 -1.92 9.82
C GLU A 148 17.70 -2.66 9.92
N GLU A 149 16.65 -2.17 9.24
CA GLU A 149 15.34 -2.81 9.18
C GLU A 149 15.43 -4.19 8.56
N ALA A 150 16.13 -4.34 7.44
CA ALA A 150 16.34 -5.63 6.80
C ALA A 150 17.07 -6.62 7.73
N ALA A 151 18.13 -6.17 8.42
CA ALA A 151 18.87 -6.99 9.36
C ALA A 151 17.99 -7.42 10.56
N PHE A 152 17.16 -6.52 11.08
CA PHE A 152 16.21 -6.78 12.14
C PHE A 152 15.19 -7.86 11.75
N VAL A 153 14.60 -7.75 10.54
CA VAL A 153 13.66 -8.75 10.01
C VAL A 153 14.32 -10.12 9.90
N LEU A 154 15.53 -10.19 9.33
CA LEU A 154 16.26 -11.46 9.18
C LEU A 154 16.59 -12.08 10.53
N GLN A 155 16.94 -11.28 11.52
CA GLN A 155 17.20 -11.75 12.88
C GLN A 155 15.92 -12.28 13.54
N MET A 156 14.80 -11.58 13.41
CA MET A 156 13.51 -12.04 13.94
C MET A 156 13.05 -13.35 13.32
N LEU A 157 13.19 -13.46 12.01
CA LEU A 157 12.82 -14.68 11.30
C LEU A 157 13.71 -15.87 11.68
N ALA A 158 15.00 -15.63 11.97
CA ALA A 158 15.94 -16.65 12.41
C ALA A 158 15.92 -17.95 11.56
N GLY A 159 15.70 -17.81 10.23
CA GLY A 159 15.59 -18.94 9.32
C GLY A 159 14.23 -19.66 9.32
N ARG A 160 13.21 -19.12 9.96
CA ARG A 160 11.85 -19.67 9.92
C ARG A 160 11.34 -19.74 8.48
N PRO A 161 10.60 -20.79 8.11
CA PRO A 161 10.09 -20.93 6.75
C PRO A 161 9.03 -19.89 6.43
N LEU A 162 9.10 -19.34 5.21
CA LEU A 162 8.06 -18.51 4.62
C LEU A 162 7.67 -19.12 3.28
N GLU A 163 6.39 -19.21 3.01
CA GLU A 163 5.85 -19.67 1.73
C GLU A 163 5.65 -18.51 0.75
N LEU A 164 5.65 -17.27 1.26
CA LEU A 164 5.54 -16.03 0.51
C LEU A 164 6.73 -15.11 0.81
N PRO A 165 6.94 -14.04 0.02
CA PRO A 165 8.05 -13.11 0.22
C PRO A 165 8.01 -12.35 1.55
N ILE A 166 9.13 -11.70 1.85
CA ILE A 166 9.21 -10.59 2.80
C ILE A 166 8.88 -9.31 2.03
N PHE A 167 7.90 -8.55 2.52
CA PHE A 167 7.49 -7.29 1.92
C PHE A 167 8.11 -6.13 2.71
N TYR A 168 8.64 -5.16 1.99
CA TYR A 168 9.14 -3.91 2.54
C TYR A 168 8.09 -2.84 2.31
N ASP A 169 7.38 -2.47 3.37
CA ASP A 169 6.26 -1.55 3.35
C ASP A 169 6.72 -0.15 3.78
N TRP A 170 7.19 0.63 2.79
CA TRP A 170 7.63 1.99 2.99
C TRP A 170 6.59 2.96 2.42
N GLU A 171 5.93 3.71 3.30
CA GLU A 171 4.87 4.63 2.91
C GLU A 171 4.86 5.92 3.74
N THR A 172 4.22 6.95 3.18
CA THR A 172 3.87 8.14 3.95
C THR A 172 2.64 7.86 4.80
N VAL A 173 2.56 8.50 5.96
CA VAL A 173 1.46 8.30 6.90
C VAL A 173 0.75 9.62 7.19
N THR A 174 -0.48 9.56 7.70
CA THR A 174 -1.27 10.74 8.08
C THR A 174 -0.77 11.41 9.36
N ALA A 175 0.01 10.71 10.19
CA ALA A 175 0.62 11.29 11.38
C ALA A 175 1.69 12.31 10.99
N GLU A 176 1.66 13.49 11.62
CA GLU A 176 2.64 14.57 11.36
C GLU A 176 4.08 14.12 11.65
N GLU A 177 4.25 13.22 12.62
CA GLU A 177 5.53 12.65 13.03
C GLU A 177 6.05 11.55 12.09
N GLY A 178 5.32 11.22 11.02
CA GLY A 178 5.75 10.23 10.04
C GLY A 178 7.11 10.59 9.45
N ARG A 179 8.13 9.74 9.69
CA ARG A 179 9.52 9.99 9.28
C ARG A 179 9.68 9.97 7.76
N ALA A 180 8.93 9.13 7.08
CA ALA A 180 8.92 9.03 5.62
C ALA A 180 8.16 10.18 4.94
N ASN A 181 7.38 10.97 5.70
CA ASN A 181 6.63 12.08 5.15
C ASN A 181 7.57 13.15 4.56
N GLY A 182 7.29 13.57 3.33
CA GLY A 182 8.10 14.57 2.64
C GLY A 182 9.36 14.04 1.97
N LEU A 183 9.65 12.75 2.05
CA LEU A 183 10.68 12.10 1.26
C LEU A 183 10.11 11.67 -0.10
N ASP A 184 10.90 11.84 -1.15
CA ASP A 184 10.62 11.18 -2.42
C ASP A 184 11.28 9.78 -2.40
N GLY A 185 10.65 8.78 -3.00
CA GLY A 185 11.18 7.41 -3.03
C GLY A 185 12.51 7.24 -3.79
N LYS A 186 13.24 8.34 -4.06
CA LYS A 186 14.53 8.37 -4.76
C LYS A 186 15.70 8.63 -3.80
N THR A 187 15.42 8.89 -2.54
CA THR A 187 16.42 9.07 -1.49
C THR A 187 16.80 7.73 -0.89
#